data_31c4b9f96c7b96d2450b935a699d48ec
#
_entry.id   31c4b9f96c7b96d2450b935a699d48ec
#
_cell.length_a   1.000
_cell.length_b   1.000
_cell.length_c   1.000
_cell.angle_alpha   90.00
_cell.angle_beta   90.00
_cell.angle_gamma   90.00
#
_symmetry.space_group_name_H-M   'P 1'
#
loop_
_entity.id
_entity.type
_entity.pdbx_description
1 polymer ?
#
loop_
_entity_poly.entity_id
_entity_poly.type
_entity_poly.pdbx_seq_one_letter_code
_entity_poly.pdbx_strand_id
1 'polypeptide(L)'
;HTCVEQGGRPCGCGRQGCLERYVSVKGVVETAKELMATTDKPSMMRSIQNLNAHAITLCCEQGDEMAREVYRRMGRVLGAAVANYASILNPEAIILTGDIVRPKEWFLDEARAAMEEHVFHNLKGKVRLLVSILDESESELLGASALAWSVKEYSLFK
;
A
#
# COMPACT_ATOMS: atom_id res chain seq x y z
N HIS A 1 -8.31 -7.53 -1.86
CA HIS A 1 -9.25 -7.44 -3.00
C HIS A 1 -10.53 -6.60 -2.67
N THR A 2 -10.50 -5.70 -1.71
CA THR A 2 -11.56 -4.69 -1.55
C THR A 2 -11.54 -3.72 -2.72
N CYS A 3 -12.69 -3.33 -3.24
CA CYS A 3 -12.81 -2.38 -4.33
C CYS A 3 -12.60 -0.96 -3.77
N VAL A 4 -11.65 -0.24 -4.33
CA VAL A 4 -11.33 1.17 -3.99
C VAL A 4 -11.66 2.12 -5.14
N GLU A 5 -11.86 1.59 -6.35
CA GLU A 5 -12.22 2.37 -7.54
C GLU A 5 -13.19 1.59 -8.42
N GLN A 6 -14.43 2.04 -8.49
CA GLN A 6 -15.43 1.40 -9.34
C GLN A 6 -15.06 1.53 -10.83
N GLY A 7 -15.06 0.40 -11.55
CA GLY A 7 -14.66 0.37 -12.95
C GLY A 7 -13.17 0.61 -13.18
N GLY A 8 -12.35 0.59 -12.13
CA GLY A 8 -10.91 0.79 -12.19
C GLY A 8 -10.16 -0.41 -12.77
N ARG A 9 -8.86 -0.49 -12.48
CA ARG A 9 -7.94 -1.49 -13.08
C ARG A 9 -8.45 -2.93 -12.91
N PRO A 10 -8.38 -3.77 -13.97
CA PRO A 10 -8.78 -5.17 -13.88
C PRO A 10 -7.87 -5.92 -12.91
N CYS A 11 -8.46 -6.82 -12.11
CA CYS A 11 -7.76 -7.63 -11.12
C CYS A 11 -7.83 -9.12 -11.46
N GLY A 12 -6.78 -9.87 -11.14
CA GLY A 12 -6.72 -11.31 -11.33
C GLY A 12 -7.79 -12.11 -10.57
N CYS A 13 -8.47 -11.49 -9.60
CA CYS A 13 -9.60 -12.10 -8.92
C CYS A 13 -10.93 -12.05 -9.71
N GLY A 14 -10.91 -11.56 -10.95
CA GLY A 14 -12.08 -11.40 -11.82
C GLY A 14 -12.86 -10.11 -11.62
N ARG A 15 -12.49 -9.26 -10.66
CA ARG A 15 -13.13 -7.96 -10.39
C ARG A 15 -12.29 -6.80 -10.94
N GLN A 16 -12.80 -5.58 -10.77
CA GLN A 16 -12.08 -4.35 -11.11
C GLN A 16 -11.92 -3.46 -9.88
N GLY A 17 -10.88 -2.60 -9.89
CA GLY A 17 -10.66 -1.59 -8.89
C GLY A 17 -10.21 -2.10 -7.52
N CYS A 18 -9.64 -3.30 -7.43
CA CYS A 18 -9.13 -3.84 -6.16
C CYS A 18 -7.95 -3.01 -5.64
N LEU A 19 -7.88 -2.80 -4.33
CA LEU A 19 -6.79 -2.08 -3.65
C LEU A 19 -5.41 -2.57 -4.09
N GLU A 20 -5.22 -3.89 -4.19
CA GLU A 20 -3.97 -4.52 -4.65
C GLU A 20 -3.46 -3.94 -5.98
N ARG A 21 -4.38 -3.54 -6.89
CA ARG A 21 -4.01 -2.99 -8.20
C ARG A 21 -3.39 -1.59 -8.15
N TYR A 22 -3.43 -0.94 -7.00
CA TYR A 22 -2.93 0.43 -6.78
C TYR A 22 -1.76 0.47 -5.79
N VAL A 23 -1.78 -0.39 -4.75
CA VAL A 23 -0.81 -0.34 -3.64
C VAL A 23 0.22 -1.46 -3.65
N SER A 24 0.16 -2.38 -4.60
CA SER A 24 1.20 -3.42 -4.77
C SER A 24 2.38 -2.89 -5.57
N VAL A 25 3.50 -3.61 -5.55
CA VAL A 25 4.67 -3.38 -6.41
C VAL A 25 4.26 -3.20 -7.88
N LYS A 26 3.35 -4.08 -8.36
CA LYS A 26 2.82 -4.00 -9.73
C LYS A 26 1.93 -2.77 -9.93
N GLY A 27 1.11 -2.43 -8.93
CA GLY A 27 0.24 -1.25 -8.96
C GLY A 27 1.02 0.05 -9.06
N VAL A 28 2.15 0.17 -8.37
CA VAL A 28 3.06 1.33 -8.45
C VAL A 28 3.60 1.51 -9.86
N VAL A 29 4.03 0.42 -10.51
CA VAL A 29 4.53 0.46 -11.91
C VAL A 29 3.43 0.86 -12.88
N GLU A 30 2.21 0.37 -12.70
CA GLU A 30 1.05 0.77 -13.52
C GLU A 30 0.74 2.26 -13.35
N THR A 31 0.73 2.76 -12.12
CA THR A 31 0.54 4.19 -11.84
C THR A 31 1.61 5.06 -12.51
N ALA A 32 2.88 4.63 -12.49
CA ALA A 32 3.95 5.34 -13.16
C ALA A 32 3.73 5.40 -14.69
N LYS A 33 3.34 4.30 -15.31
CA LYS A 33 3.03 4.23 -16.75
C LYS A 33 1.85 5.14 -17.12
N GLU A 34 0.79 5.13 -16.35
CA GLU A 34 -0.38 5.98 -16.54
C GLU A 34 -0.02 7.47 -16.44
N LEU A 35 0.78 7.84 -15.41
CA LEU A 35 1.25 9.22 -15.27
C LEU A 35 2.09 9.66 -16.47
N MET A 36 3.03 8.84 -16.92
CA MET A 36 3.84 9.13 -18.10
C MET A 36 3.04 9.26 -19.38
N ALA A 37 1.92 8.54 -19.49
CA ALA A 37 1.03 8.60 -20.65
C ALA A 37 0.12 9.84 -20.65
N THR A 38 -0.16 10.43 -19.47
CA THR A 38 -1.08 11.56 -19.34
C THR A 38 -0.41 12.94 -19.42
N THR A 39 0.91 13.02 -19.43
CA THR A 39 1.65 14.28 -19.46
C THR A 39 3.02 14.12 -20.07
N ASP A 40 3.51 15.16 -20.76
CA ASP A 40 4.85 15.22 -21.35
C ASP A 40 5.91 15.79 -20.40
N LYS A 41 5.56 15.96 -19.10
CA LYS A 41 6.54 16.44 -18.11
C LYS A 41 7.78 15.55 -18.09
N PRO A 42 8.98 16.13 -17.92
CA PRO A 42 10.21 15.36 -17.85
C PRO A 42 10.20 14.43 -16.64
N SER A 43 10.73 13.22 -16.82
CA SER A 43 10.95 12.25 -15.76
C SER A 43 12.03 11.26 -16.19
N MET A 44 12.91 10.90 -15.29
CA MET A 44 13.94 9.86 -15.49
C MET A 44 13.32 8.49 -15.78
N MET A 45 12.12 8.23 -15.29
CA MET A 45 11.40 6.97 -15.57
C MET A 45 11.17 6.71 -17.05
N ARG A 46 11.10 7.77 -17.90
CA ARG A 46 10.86 7.64 -19.35
C ARG A 46 11.99 6.95 -20.10
N SER A 47 13.23 7.02 -19.59
CA SER A 47 14.41 6.39 -20.17
C SER A 47 14.64 4.95 -19.72
N ILE A 48 13.83 4.45 -18.76
CA ILE A 48 14.02 3.12 -18.17
C ILE A 48 13.22 2.07 -18.94
N GLN A 49 13.89 1.20 -19.68
CA GLN A 49 13.24 0.15 -20.50
C GLN A 49 12.44 -0.85 -19.66
N ASN A 50 13.00 -1.31 -18.54
CA ASN A 50 12.37 -2.29 -17.64
C ASN A 50 11.97 -1.62 -16.32
N LEU A 51 11.02 -0.67 -16.40
CA LEU A 51 10.56 0.05 -15.22
C LEU A 51 9.98 -0.91 -14.18
N ASN A 52 10.49 -0.83 -12.96
CA ASN A 52 10.03 -1.57 -11.80
C ASN A 52 9.99 -0.66 -10.56
N ALA A 53 9.40 -1.14 -9.46
CA ALA A 53 9.20 -0.32 -8.26
C ALA A 53 10.54 0.17 -7.65
N HIS A 54 11.58 -0.65 -7.69
CA HIS A 54 12.89 -0.25 -7.20
C HIS A 54 13.48 0.92 -8.02
N ALA A 55 13.40 0.83 -9.36
CA ALA A 55 13.84 1.92 -10.24
C ALA A 55 13.04 3.22 -10.00
N ILE A 56 11.73 3.12 -9.73
CA ILE A 56 10.89 4.28 -9.37
C ILE A 56 11.37 4.89 -8.06
N THR A 57 11.69 4.08 -7.05
CA THR A 57 12.26 4.56 -5.78
C THR A 57 13.58 5.30 -5.98
N LEU A 58 14.49 4.75 -6.79
CA LEU A 58 15.75 5.43 -7.13
C LEU A 58 15.51 6.77 -7.82
N CYS A 59 14.52 6.87 -8.71
CA CYS A 59 14.14 8.16 -9.31
C CYS A 59 13.63 9.16 -8.24
N CYS A 60 12.87 8.70 -7.24
CA CYS A 60 12.45 9.56 -6.13
C CYS A 60 13.63 10.14 -5.36
N GLU A 61 14.63 9.30 -5.06
CA GLU A 61 15.88 9.69 -4.36
C GLU A 61 16.67 10.73 -5.15
N GLN A 62 16.67 10.62 -6.48
CA GLN A 62 17.32 11.56 -7.39
C GLN A 62 16.51 12.83 -7.68
N GLY A 63 15.35 12.99 -7.02
CA GLY A 63 14.56 14.22 -7.12
C GLY A 63 13.52 14.22 -8.24
N ASP A 64 13.21 13.09 -8.87
CA ASP A 64 12.17 12.99 -9.88
C ASP A 64 10.78 13.20 -9.28
N GLU A 65 10.19 14.34 -9.59
CA GLU A 65 8.90 14.72 -9.01
C GLU A 65 7.72 13.89 -9.52
N MET A 66 7.81 13.35 -10.74
CA MET A 66 6.79 12.42 -11.25
C MET A 66 6.87 11.07 -10.52
N ALA A 67 8.07 10.57 -10.25
CA ALA A 67 8.25 9.35 -9.46
C ALA A 67 7.71 9.51 -8.03
N ARG A 68 7.95 10.67 -7.39
CA ARG A 68 7.37 11.00 -6.09
C ARG A 68 5.85 11.05 -6.13
N GLU A 69 5.26 11.61 -7.20
CA GLU A 69 3.82 11.64 -7.37
C GLU A 69 3.20 10.25 -7.51
N VAL A 70 3.91 9.28 -8.09
CA VAL A 70 3.48 7.87 -8.11
C VAL A 70 3.22 7.35 -6.69
N TYR A 71 4.18 7.56 -5.79
CA TYR A 71 4.05 7.12 -4.40
C TYR A 71 3.02 7.94 -3.61
N ARG A 72 2.91 9.24 -3.85
CA ARG A 72 1.84 10.06 -3.25
C ARG A 72 0.45 9.55 -3.65
N ARG A 73 0.23 9.21 -4.92
CA ARG A 73 -1.03 8.61 -5.38
C ARG A 73 -1.31 7.27 -4.68
N MET A 74 -0.31 6.40 -4.60
CA MET A 74 -0.41 5.16 -3.84
C MET A 74 -0.80 5.43 -2.38
N GLY A 75 -0.14 6.39 -1.74
CA GLY A 75 -0.42 6.79 -0.36
C GLY A 75 -1.86 7.24 -0.15
N ARG A 76 -2.39 8.09 -1.04
CA ARG A 76 -3.79 8.55 -0.97
C ARG A 76 -4.78 7.40 -1.09
N VAL A 77 -4.59 6.50 -2.05
CA VAL A 77 -5.47 5.33 -2.22
C VAL A 77 -5.40 4.41 -1.01
N LEU A 78 -4.19 4.15 -0.49
CA LEU A 78 -3.98 3.34 0.70
C LEU A 78 -4.66 3.96 1.92
N GLY A 79 -4.45 5.25 2.15
CA GLY A 79 -5.02 5.96 3.30
C GLY A 79 -6.54 5.95 3.30
N ALA A 80 -7.18 6.20 2.16
CA ALA A 80 -8.64 6.12 2.02
C ALA A 80 -9.17 4.70 2.29
N ALA A 81 -8.47 3.66 1.79
CA ALA A 81 -8.84 2.26 2.08
C ALA A 81 -8.70 1.92 3.56
N VAL A 82 -7.59 2.34 4.18
CA VAL A 82 -7.32 2.13 5.61
C VAL A 82 -8.37 2.84 6.47
N ALA A 83 -8.82 4.04 6.08
CA ALA A 83 -9.91 4.76 6.75
C ALA A 83 -11.21 3.95 6.77
N ASN A 84 -11.55 3.27 5.66
CA ASN A 84 -12.70 2.39 5.62
C ASN A 84 -12.55 1.20 6.57
N TYR A 85 -11.38 0.55 6.60
CA TYR A 85 -11.11 -0.55 7.52
C TYR A 85 -11.15 -0.09 8.98
N ALA A 86 -10.57 1.06 9.28
CA ALA A 86 -10.64 1.67 10.61
C ALA A 86 -12.09 1.93 11.05
N SER A 87 -12.91 2.45 10.15
CA SER A 87 -14.31 2.75 10.43
C SER A 87 -15.17 1.50 10.68
N ILE A 88 -14.81 0.36 10.07
CA ILE A 88 -15.53 -0.92 10.24
C ILE A 88 -15.04 -1.67 11.49
N LEU A 89 -13.71 -1.73 11.70
CA LEU A 89 -13.09 -2.59 12.70
C LEU A 89 -12.77 -1.89 14.01
N ASN A 90 -12.72 -0.55 14.00
CA ASN A 90 -12.34 0.29 15.15
C ASN A 90 -11.06 -0.19 15.87
N PRO A 91 -9.95 -0.40 15.15
CA PRO A 91 -8.71 -0.87 15.76
C PRO A 91 -7.93 0.29 16.41
N GLU A 92 -7.05 -0.01 17.36
CA GLU A 92 -6.10 0.97 17.90
C GLU A 92 -5.00 1.35 16.91
N ALA A 93 -4.62 0.39 16.05
CA ALA A 93 -3.60 0.59 15.02
C ALA A 93 -3.82 -0.34 13.84
N ILE A 94 -3.38 0.12 12.66
CA ILE A 94 -3.25 -0.70 11.45
C ILE A 94 -1.77 -0.73 11.11
N ILE A 95 -1.21 -1.93 10.93
CA ILE A 95 0.21 -2.13 10.68
C ILE A 95 0.41 -2.57 9.24
N LEU A 96 1.18 -1.80 8.50
CA LEU A 96 1.58 -2.11 7.13
C LEU A 96 2.81 -3.02 7.13
N THR A 97 2.84 -4.02 6.26
CA THR A 97 3.96 -4.96 6.11
C THR A 97 4.17 -5.34 4.65
N GLY A 98 5.26 -6.05 4.36
CA GLY A 98 5.64 -6.50 3.03
C GLY A 98 6.57 -5.53 2.30
N ASP A 99 7.07 -5.94 1.13
CA ASP A 99 8.09 -5.19 0.38
C ASP A 99 7.67 -3.78 -0.04
N ILE A 100 6.36 -3.57 -0.21
CA ILE A 100 5.83 -2.27 -0.65
C ILE A 100 6.01 -1.16 0.40
N VAL A 101 6.26 -1.51 1.65
CA VAL A 101 6.48 -0.51 2.70
C VAL A 101 7.92 -0.02 2.80
N ARG A 102 8.86 -0.62 2.06
CA ARG A 102 10.27 -0.19 2.05
C ARG A 102 10.44 1.28 1.70
N PRO A 103 9.80 1.81 0.64
CA PRO A 103 9.88 3.23 0.29
C PRO A 103 8.88 4.10 1.07
N LYS A 104 8.68 3.82 2.37
CA LYS A 104 7.68 4.50 3.23
C LYS A 104 7.80 6.01 3.26
N GLU A 105 9.01 6.55 3.13
CA GLU A 105 9.30 7.98 3.11
C GLU A 105 8.60 8.74 1.98
N TRP A 106 8.20 8.04 0.91
CA TRP A 106 7.56 8.65 -0.26
C TRP A 106 6.04 8.60 -0.24
N PHE A 107 5.42 7.78 0.64
CA PHE A 107 3.97 7.60 0.63
C PHE A 107 3.29 7.65 2.00
N LEU A 108 4.02 7.40 3.10
CA LEU A 108 3.40 7.16 4.40
C LEU A 108 2.68 8.39 4.95
N ASP A 109 3.26 9.56 4.78
CA ASP A 109 2.65 10.80 5.26
C ASP A 109 1.37 11.15 4.47
N GLU A 110 1.37 10.94 3.15
CA GLU A 110 0.17 11.05 2.33
C GLU A 110 -0.90 10.01 2.74
N ALA A 111 -0.50 8.79 3.04
CA ALA A 111 -1.43 7.76 3.50
C ALA A 111 -2.06 8.12 4.84
N ARG A 112 -1.27 8.68 5.77
CA ARG A 112 -1.78 9.17 7.05
C ARG A 112 -2.73 10.34 6.87
N ALA A 113 -2.38 11.30 6.05
CA ALA A 113 -3.23 12.46 5.76
C ALA A 113 -4.57 12.02 5.13
N ALA A 114 -4.53 11.14 4.13
CA ALA A 114 -5.73 10.61 3.49
C ALA A 114 -6.57 9.75 4.47
N MET A 115 -5.95 8.97 5.34
CA MET A 115 -6.66 8.24 6.39
C MET A 115 -7.40 9.20 7.32
N GLU A 116 -6.75 10.24 7.83
CA GLU A 116 -7.37 11.24 8.72
C GLU A 116 -8.50 12.02 8.04
N GLU A 117 -8.37 12.28 6.74
CA GLU A 117 -9.42 12.95 5.96
C GLU A 117 -10.68 12.11 5.84
N HIS A 118 -10.53 10.79 5.58
CA HIS A 118 -11.63 9.89 5.20
C HIS A 118 -12.17 9.05 6.35
N VAL A 119 -11.46 8.93 7.47
CA VAL A 119 -11.91 8.13 8.60
C VAL A 119 -13.16 8.74 9.26
N PHE A 120 -14.02 7.87 9.80
CA PHE A 120 -15.21 8.30 10.53
C PHE A 120 -14.83 9.32 11.62
N HIS A 121 -15.60 10.42 11.70
CA HIS A 121 -15.27 11.59 12.52
C HIS A 121 -14.83 11.26 13.95
N ASN A 122 -15.53 10.33 14.62
CA ASN A 122 -15.23 9.96 16.01
C ASN A 122 -13.91 9.18 16.18
N LEU A 123 -13.30 8.72 15.08
CA LEU A 123 -12.04 7.97 15.06
C LEU A 123 -10.83 8.82 14.68
N LYS A 124 -11.05 10.08 14.28
CA LYS A 124 -9.95 11.00 13.94
C LYS A 124 -8.96 11.12 15.10
N GLY A 125 -7.67 10.97 14.80
CA GLY A 125 -6.58 11.00 15.76
C GLY A 125 -6.49 9.80 16.72
N LYS A 126 -7.36 8.79 16.59
CA LYS A 126 -7.40 7.63 17.50
C LYS A 126 -6.77 6.37 16.92
N VAL A 127 -6.80 6.21 15.60
CA VAL A 127 -6.24 5.04 14.91
C VAL A 127 -4.85 5.36 14.39
N ARG A 128 -3.87 4.54 14.73
CA ARG A 128 -2.48 4.72 14.27
C ARG A 128 -2.21 3.93 13.01
N LEU A 129 -1.62 4.56 11.99
CA LEU A 129 -1.08 3.86 10.83
C LEU A 129 0.42 3.68 11.02
N LEU A 130 0.84 2.44 11.21
CA LEU A 130 2.21 2.04 11.53
C LEU A 130 2.81 1.20 10.40
N VAL A 131 4.13 1.13 10.35
CA VAL A 131 4.87 0.20 9.48
C VAL A 131 5.58 -0.80 10.36
N SER A 132 5.50 -2.09 9.98
CA SER A 132 6.21 -3.16 10.67
C SER A 132 7.72 -2.91 10.68
N ILE A 133 8.35 -3.23 11.81
CA ILE A 133 9.81 -3.25 11.94
C ILE A 133 10.41 -4.61 11.55
N LEU A 134 9.56 -5.64 11.44
CA LEU A 134 9.97 -6.98 11.02
C LEU A 134 10.13 -7.02 9.50
N ASP A 135 11.11 -7.74 9.02
CA ASP A 135 11.19 -8.07 7.61
C ASP A 135 10.12 -9.11 7.22
N GLU A 136 9.99 -9.40 5.92
CA GLU A 136 8.93 -10.28 5.42
C GLU A 136 9.11 -11.72 5.95
N SER A 137 10.35 -12.24 5.96
CA SER A 137 10.67 -13.60 6.43
C SER A 137 10.47 -13.74 7.95
N GLU A 138 10.85 -12.74 8.72
CA GLU A 138 10.61 -12.70 10.16
C GLU A 138 9.10 -12.63 10.47
N SER A 139 8.34 -11.83 9.74
CA SER A 139 6.90 -11.70 9.91
C SER A 139 6.17 -13.02 9.65
N GLU A 140 6.55 -13.76 8.60
CA GLU A 140 5.97 -15.06 8.26
C GLU A 140 6.28 -16.12 9.33
N LEU A 141 7.54 -16.24 9.74
CA LEU A 141 7.97 -17.22 10.74
C LEU A 141 7.34 -16.96 12.12
N LEU A 142 7.37 -15.71 12.57
CA LEU A 142 6.78 -15.33 13.85
C LEU A 142 5.26 -15.48 13.84
N GLY A 143 4.60 -15.10 12.72
CA GLY A 143 3.16 -15.27 12.56
C GLY A 143 2.73 -16.73 12.58
N ALA A 144 3.44 -17.62 11.86
CA ALA A 144 3.19 -19.05 11.88
C ALA A 144 3.42 -19.66 13.26
N SER A 145 4.51 -19.25 13.94
CA SER A 145 4.82 -19.69 15.31
C SER A 145 3.73 -19.26 16.31
N ALA A 146 3.32 -17.98 16.24
CA ALA A 146 2.28 -17.44 17.11
C ALA A 146 0.94 -18.17 16.91
N LEU A 147 0.59 -18.50 15.66
CA LEU A 147 -0.60 -19.28 15.35
C LEU A 147 -0.52 -20.68 15.97
N ALA A 148 0.61 -21.38 15.78
CA ALA A 148 0.82 -22.71 16.35
C ALA A 148 0.71 -22.70 17.89
N TRP A 149 1.27 -21.71 18.57
CA TRP A 149 1.16 -21.55 20.03
C TRP A 149 -0.23 -21.15 20.49
N SER A 150 -1.04 -20.47 19.66
CA SER A 150 -2.40 -20.04 20.00
C SER A 150 -3.43 -21.18 19.96
N VAL A 151 -3.12 -22.29 19.27
CA VAL A 151 -4.01 -23.44 19.14
C VAL A 151 -4.01 -24.23 20.45
N LYS A 152 -5.10 -24.15 21.22
CA LYS A 152 -5.24 -24.84 22.50
C LYS A 152 -5.63 -26.33 22.37
N GLU A 153 -6.18 -26.74 21.22
CA GLU A 153 -6.62 -28.11 20.96
C GLU A 153 -6.10 -28.59 19.60
N TYR A 154 -5.15 -29.52 19.62
CA TYR A 154 -4.63 -30.18 18.41
C TYR A 154 -5.65 -31.11 17.72
N SER A 155 -6.81 -31.39 18.36
CA SER A 155 -7.88 -32.20 17.81
C SER A 155 -8.50 -31.65 16.53
N LEU A 156 -8.35 -30.34 16.26
CA LEU A 156 -8.84 -29.69 15.04
C LEU A 156 -8.05 -30.06 13.77
N PHE A 157 -6.91 -30.76 13.90
CA PHE A 157 -6.04 -31.16 12.80
C PHE A 157 -6.01 -32.67 12.54
N LYS A 158 -6.98 -33.41 13.06
CA LYS A 158 -7.15 -34.83 12.77
C LYS A 158 -8.13 -35.08 11.63
#